data_9aded2f02d8c4a9f28a4ab3893ba8f95
#
_entry.id   9aded2f02d8c4a9f28a4ab3893ba8f95
#
_cell.length_a   1.000
_cell.length_b   1.000
_cell.length_c   1.000
_cell.angle_alpha   90.00
_cell.angle_beta   90.00
_cell.angle_gamma   90.00
#
_symmetry.space_group_name_H-M   'P 1'
#
loop_
_entity.id
_entity.type
_entity.pdbx_description
1 polymer ?
#
loop_
_entity_poly.entity_id
_entity_poly.type
_entity_poly.pdbx_seq_one_letter_code
_entity_poly.pdbx_strand_id
1 'polypeptide(L)'
;MKFKTKGLILRQQNIGERDKLVWVLTDSHGILRAFVRGAKNIKSPKAAGTGLLSYAALTVFEGRDSYSIDEAEALEQFIGLHKNVEDMSLAQYFCELCLNLCPTGQEAGEQLRLALNSLYMLSNKKRPALQIKICFEMRLITLSGYMPDLVMCAECGVYEAPEMVFVPHTGKLYCASCAETHGIQGVRLPIAAITALRHTVYADVSKLFSFELKEELLAPLSYAAERYVAYMTQKDYQTLQFYKALL
;
A
#
# COMPACT_ATOMS: atom_id res chain seq x y z
N MET A 1 -24.78 -14.70 -9.32
CA MET A 1 -24.25 -14.43 -10.69
C MET A 1 -22.81 -14.95 -10.76
N LYS A 2 -22.26 -15.24 -11.97
CA LYS A 2 -20.86 -15.69 -12.12
C LYS A 2 -20.11 -14.67 -12.97
N PHE A 3 -18.92 -14.24 -12.50
CA PHE A 3 -18.10 -13.27 -13.22
C PHE A 3 -16.61 -13.62 -13.10
N LYS A 4 -15.80 -13.08 -14.02
CA LYS A 4 -14.35 -13.22 -14.03
C LYS A 4 -13.70 -11.90 -13.63
N THR A 5 -12.67 -11.97 -12.80
CA THR A 5 -11.87 -10.82 -12.37
C THR A 5 -10.42 -11.24 -12.13
N LYS A 6 -9.54 -10.27 -12.01
CA LYS A 6 -8.18 -10.49 -11.53
C LYS A 6 -8.03 -9.84 -10.18
N GLY A 7 -7.25 -10.46 -9.28
CA GLY A 7 -7.10 -9.89 -7.95
C GLY A 7 -5.88 -10.42 -7.20
N LEU A 8 -5.44 -9.63 -6.23
CA LEU A 8 -4.36 -9.94 -5.30
C LEU A 8 -4.94 -10.45 -4.00
N ILE A 9 -4.51 -11.62 -3.53
CA ILE A 9 -4.92 -12.18 -2.25
C ILE A 9 -4.20 -11.44 -1.12
N LEU A 10 -4.94 -10.63 -0.35
CA LEU A 10 -4.41 -9.81 0.73
C LEU A 10 -4.41 -10.54 2.09
N ARG A 11 -5.34 -11.46 2.29
CA ARG A 11 -5.48 -12.20 3.55
C ARG A 11 -6.13 -13.53 3.27
N GLN A 12 -5.74 -14.55 4.05
CA GLN A 12 -6.39 -15.85 4.06
C GLN A 12 -6.65 -16.31 5.49
N GLN A 13 -7.76 -17.02 5.67
CA GLN A 13 -8.16 -17.64 6.94
C GLN A 13 -8.67 -19.05 6.66
N ASN A 14 -8.19 -20.03 7.42
CA ASN A 14 -8.72 -21.39 7.32
C ASN A 14 -10.12 -21.47 7.93
N ILE A 15 -11.04 -22.10 7.23
CA ILE A 15 -12.41 -22.38 7.69
C ILE A 15 -12.62 -23.88 7.68
N GLY A 16 -12.94 -24.45 8.85
CA GLY A 16 -13.08 -25.89 9.00
C GLY A 16 -11.83 -26.64 8.54
N GLU A 17 -12.02 -27.88 8.04
CA GLU A 17 -10.92 -28.78 7.68
C GLU A 17 -10.37 -28.59 6.27
N ARG A 18 -11.19 -28.11 5.31
CA ARG A 18 -10.88 -28.14 3.88
C ARG A 18 -10.91 -26.79 3.18
N ASP A 19 -11.58 -25.81 3.76
CA ASP A 19 -11.92 -24.57 3.10
C ASP A 19 -11.09 -23.40 3.61
N LYS A 20 -11.03 -22.34 2.80
CA LYS A 20 -10.43 -21.05 3.16
C LYS A 20 -11.43 -19.92 2.93
N LEU A 21 -11.28 -18.86 3.68
CA LEU A 21 -11.83 -17.54 3.42
C LEU A 21 -10.70 -16.63 3.01
N VAL A 22 -10.86 -15.93 1.90
CA VAL A 22 -9.84 -15.02 1.38
C VAL A 22 -10.40 -13.61 1.21
N TRP A 23 -9.53 -12.62 1.40
CA TRP A 23 -9.79 -11.22 1.03
C TRP A 23 -8.94 -10.91 -0.19
N VAL A 24 -9.60 -10.46 -1.24
CA VAL A 24 -9.00 -10.23 -2.55
C VAL A 24 -9.18 -8.77 -2.93
N LEU A 25 -8.11 -8.09 -3.28
CA LEU A 25 -8.20 -6.79 -3.94
C LEU A 25 -8.34 -7.04 -5.44
N THR A 26 -9.49 -6.66 -5.99
CA THR A 26 -9.80 -6.80 -7.42
C THR A 26 -9.82 -5.45 -8.12
N ASP A 27 -9.70 -5.44 -9.44
CA ASP A 27 -9.76 -4.23 -10.26
C ASP A 27 -11.17 -3.61 -10.30
N SER A 28 -12.19 -4.43 -10.47
CA SER A 28 -13.55 -4.00 -10.79
C SER A 28 -14.52 -3.95 -9.60
N HIS A 29 -14.19 -4.64 -8.49
CA HIS A 29 -15.07 -4.74 -7.31
C HIS A 29 -14.38 -4.35 -5.99
N GLY A 30 -13.15 -3.84 -6.04
CA GLY A 30 -12.37 -3.52 -4.84
C GLY A 30 -12.12 -4.75 -3.97
N ILE A 31 -12.29 -4.63 -2.66
CA ILE A 31 -12.09 -5.73 -1.73
C ILE A 31 -13.28 -6.68 -1.78
N LEU A 32 -13.02 -7.92 -2.16
CA LEU A 32 -13.97 -9.04 -2.08
C LEU A 32 -13.57 -9.99 -0.95
N ARG A 33 -14.56 -10.43 -0.17
CA ARG A 33 -14.41 -11.50 0.81
C ARG A 33 -15.10 -12.76 0.25
N ALA A 34 -14.31 -13.78 -0.06
CA ALA A 34 -14.83 -14.96 -0.78
C ALA A 34 -14.40 -16.28 -0.13
N PHE A 35 -15.30 -17.25 -0.12
CA PHE A 35 -15.02 -18.62 0.28
C PHE A 35 -14.32 -19.38 -0.85
N VAL A 36 -13.38 -20.25 -0.50
CA VAL A 36 -12.67 -21.13 -1.44
C VAL A 36 -12.76 -22.56 -0.91
N ARG A 37 -13.65 -23.34 -1.52
CA ARG A 37 -13.87 -24.73 -1.12
C ARG A 37 -12.71 -25.62 -1.56
N GLY A 38 -12.23 -26.49 -0.64
CA GLY A 38 -11.17 -27.45 -0.91
C GLY A 38 -9.77 -26.85 -1.09
N ALA A 39 -9.58 -25.54 -0.79
CA ALA A 39 -8.31 -24.84 -1.03
C ALA A 39 -7.18 -25.22 -0.07
N LYS A 40 -7.45 -25.92 1.00
CA LYS A 40 -6.39 -26.42 1.93
C LYS A 40 -5.66 -27.63 1.37
N ASN A 41 -6.24 -28.34 0.40
CA ASN A 41 -5.55 -29.40 -0.28
C ASN A 41 -4.50 -28.82 -1.23
N ILE A 42 -3.22 -29.06 -0.99
CA ILE A 42 -2.10 -28.60 -1.82
C ILE A 42 -2.23 -29.04 -3.28
N LYS A 43 -2.85 -30.19 -3.54
CA LYS A 43 -3.14 -30.69 -4.90
C LYS A 43 -4.33 -30.00 -5.57
N SER A 44 -5.03 -29.13 -4.85
CA SER A 44 -6.15 -28.37 -5.44
C SER A 44 -5.62 -27.39 -6.49
N PRO A 45 -6.18 -27.34 -7.69
CA PRO A 45 -5.79 -26.34 -8.71
C PRO A 45 -5.97 -24.90 -8.23
N LYS A 46 -6.81 -24.68 -7.20
CA LYS A 46 -7.03 -23.35 -6.60
C LYS A 46 -6.00 -22.97 -5.55
N ALA A 47 -5.22 -23.92 -5.03
CA ALA A 47 -4.33 -23.68 -3.88
C ALA A 47 -3.30 -22.59 -4.18
N ALA A 48 -2.66 -22.65 -5.34
CA ALA A 48 -1.67 -21.66 -5.77
C ALA A 48 -2.28 -20.26 -5.98
N GLY A 49 -3.41 -20.18 -6.69
CA GLY A 49 -4.06 -18.89 -6.99
C GLY A 49 -4.79 -18.25 -5.81
N THR A 50 -4.93 -18.95 -4.67
CA THR A 50 -5.56 -18.43 -3.46
C THR A 50 -4.61 -18.34 -2.26
N GLY A 51 -3.30 -18.48 -2.50
CA GLY A 51 -2.26 -18.23 -1.51
C GLY A 51 -2.11 -16.75 -1.17
N LEU A 52 -1.60 -16.44 0.03
CA LEU A 52 -1.28 -15.07 0.41
C LEU A 52 -0.32 -14.44 -0.61
N LEU A 53 -0.56 -13.18 -0.99
CA LEU A 53 0.21 -12.43 -1.99
C LEU A 53 0.19 -13.05 -3.41
N SER A 54 -0.70 -14.01 -3.68
CA SER A 54 -0.91 -14.49 -5.04
C SER A 54 -1.78 -13.51 -5.84
N TYR A 55 -1.29 -13.08 -7.00
CA TYR A 55 -2.10 -12.41 -8.01
C TYR A 55 -2.64 -13.45 -8.96
N ALA A 56 -3.96 -13.51 -9.11
CA ALA A 56 -4.62 -14.60 -9.82
C ALA A 56 -5.77 -14.12 -10.71
N ALA A 57 -6.02 -14.87 -11.77
CA ALA A 57 -7.28 -14.82 -12.51
C ALA A 57 -8.31 -15.70 -11.77
N LEU A 58 -9.46 -15.10 -11.45
CA LEU A 58 -10.48 -15.68 -10.59
C LEU A 58 -11.81 -15.79 -11.33
N THR A 59 -12.48 -16.92 -11.17
CA THR A 59 -13.89 -17.07 -11.49
C THR A 59 -14.66 -17.04 -10.18
N VAL A 60 -15.47 -15.99 -9.99
CA VAL A 60 -16.21 -15.74 -8.74
C VAL A 60 -17.68 -15.98 -8.97
N PHE A 61 -18.30 -16.71 -8.06
CA PHE A 61 -19.75 -16.86 -7.96
C PHE A 61 -20.27 -15.93 -6.85
N GLU A 62 -21.19 -15.07 -7.22
CA GLU A 62 -21.93 -14.20 -6.31
C GLU A 62 -23.20 -14.90 -5.87
N GLY A 63 -23.26 -15.29 -4.60
CA GLY A 63 -24.44 -15.80 -3.94
C GLY A 63 -25.31 -14.67 -3.39
N ARG A 64 -26.31 -15.01 -2.57
CA ARG A 64 -27.21 -14.02 -1.97
C ARG A 64 -26.47 -13.11 -0.97
N ASP A 65 -25.61 -13.69 -0.12
CA ASP A 65 -24.95 -12.98 0.98
C ASP A 65 -23.42 -13.19 1.01
N SER A 66 -22.87 -13.84 -0.02
CA SER A 66 -21.44 -14.17 -0.01
C SER A 66 -20.90 -14.45 -1.41
N TYR A 67 -19.60 -14.27 -1.56
CA TYR A 67 -18.87 -14.67 -2.76
C TYR A 67 -18.16 -16.01 -2.53
N SER A 68 -18.01 -16.79 -3.60
CA SER A 68 -17.17 -17.98 -3.61
C SER A 68 -16.30 -18.03 -4.86
N ILE A 69 -15.07 -18.50 -4.71
CA ILE A 69 -14.14 -18.67 -5.83
C ILE A 69 -14.26 -20.10 -6.34
N ASP A 70 -14.73 -20.22 -7.59
CA ASP A 70 -14.85 -21.50 -8.26
C ASP A 70 -13.54 -21.95 -8.90
N GLU A 71 -12.80 -20.98 -9.52
CA GLU A 71 -11.54 -21.22 -10.20
C GLU A 71 -10.55 -20.11 -9.82
N ALA A 72 -9.28 -20.47 -9.68
CA ALA A 72 -8.19 -19.55 -9.40
C ALA A 72 -6.94 -20.03 -10.12
N GLU A 73 -6.44 -19.23 -11.05
CA GLU A 73 -5.20 -19.47 -11.78
C GLU A 73 -4.18 -18.42 -11.35
N ALA A 74 -3.04 -18.86 -10.77
CA ALA A 74 -1.99 -17.95 -10.34
C ALA A 74 -1.30 -17.32 -11.56
N LEU A 75 -1.26 -15.99 -11.59
CA LEU A 75 -0.57 -15.19 -12.62
C LEU A 75 0.82 -14.75 -12.14
N GLU A 76 0.94 -14.41 -10.84
CA GLU A 76 2.20 -13.98 -10.21
C GLU A 76 2.18 -14.34 -8.72
N GLN A 77 3.31 -14.76 -8.16
CA GLN A 77 3.44 -15.19 -6.75
C GLN A 77 4.54 -14.45 -5.97
N PHE A 78 5.26 -13.52 -6.58
CA PHE A 78 6.32 -12.72 -5.95
C PHE A 78 7.31 -13.54 -5.10
N ILE A 79 7.84 -14.63 -5.66
CA ILE A 79 8.68 -15.64 -4.96
C ILE A 79 9.87 -15.00 -4.22
N GLY A 80 10.39 -13.87 -4.73
CA GLY A 80 11.48 -13.13 -4.10
C GLY A 80 11.19 -12.70 -2.66
N LEU A 81 9.92 -12.42 -2.31
CA LEU A 81 9.51 -12.01 -0.97
C LEU A 81 9.70 -13.11 0.08
N HIS A 82 9.64 -14.38 -0.32
CA HIS A 82 9.81 -15.51 0.59
C HIS A 82 11.26 -15.77 1.02
N LYS A 83 12.22 -15.05 0.43
CA LYS A 83 13.65 -15.22 0.73
C LYS A 83 14.08 -14.42 1.96
N ASN A 84 13.29 -13.48 2.42
CA ASN A 84 13.66 -12.53 3.45
C ASN A 84 12.40 -12.18 4.30
N VAL A 85 12.53 -12.27 5.61
CA VAL A 85 11.42 -12.07 6.54
C VAL A 85 10.98 -10.59 6.59
N GLU A 86 11.92 -9.66 6.43
CA GLU A 86 11.68 -8.22 6.41
C GLU A 86 10.82 -7.84 5.19
N ASP A 87 11.16 -8.35 3.99
CA ASP A 87 10.38 -8.09 2.78
C ASP A 87 8.96 -8.68 2.88
N MET A 88 8.85 -9.90 3.40
CA MET A 88 7.55 -10.54 3.62
C MET A 88 6.71 -9.75 4.62
N SER A 89 7.31 -9.27 5.69
CA SER A 89 6.66 -8.44 6.70
C SER A 89 6.18 -7.10 6.13
N LEU A 90 7.01 -6.45 5.31
CA LEU A 90 6.62 -5.21 4.62
C LEU A 90 5.48 -5.45 3.62
N ALA A 91 5.51 -6.57 2.88
CA ALA A 91 4.43 -6.95 1.98
C ALA A 91 3.11 -7.20 2.72
N GLN A 92 3.16 -7.81 3.92
CA GLN A 92 1.98 -7.98 4.78
C GLN A 92 1.43 -6.64 5.27
N TYR A 93 2.31 -5.69 5.59
CA TYR A 93 1.89 -4.32 5.91
C TYR A 93 1.16 -3.66 4.72
N PHE A 94 1.64 -3.83 3.50
CA PHE A 94 0.93 -3.34 2.31
C PHE A 94 -0.46 -3.98 2.17
N CYS A 95 -0.58 -5.27 2.45
CA CYS A 95 -1.88 -5.94 2.48
C CYS A 95 -2.82 -5.36 3.55
N GLU A 96 -2.31 -5.10 4.75
CA GLU A 96 -3.11 -4.51 5.85
C GLU A 96 -3.59 -3.10 5.48
N LEU A 97 -2.74 -2.29 4.87
CA LEU A 97 -3.11 -0.97 4.35
C LEU A 97 -4.21 -1.07 3.27
N CYS A 98 -4.06 -1.96 2.28
CA CYS A 98 -5.08 -2.19 1.27
C CYS A 98 -6.42 -2.59 1.88
N LEU A 99 -6.43 -3.51 2.85
CA LEU A 99 -7.65 -3.95 3.53
C LEU A 99 -8.38 -2.82 4.27
N ASN A 100 -7.65 -1.79 4.71
CA ASN A 100 -8.22 -0.65 5.41
C ASN A 100 -8.64 0.51 4.50
N LEU A 101 -7.94 0.70 3.39
CA LEU A 101 -8.05 1.91 2.56
C LEU A 101 -8.70 1.69 1.19
N CYS A 102 -8.67 0.46 0.64
CA CYS A 102 -9.29 0.20 -0.64
C CYS A 102 -10.82 0.06 -0.51
N PRO A 103 -11.57 0.50 -1.52
CA PRO A 103 -13.03 0.42 -1.50
C PRO A 103 -13.54 -1.03 -1.60
N THR A 104 -14.80 -1.23 -1.19
CA THR A 104 -15.55 -2.47 -1.37
C THR A 104 -16.72 -2.21 -2.32
N GLY A 105 -16.93 -3.09 -3.30
CA GLY A 105 -18.03 -2.96 -4.27
C GLY A 105 -17.84 -1.84 -5.31
N GLN A 106 -16.64 -1.31 -5.44
CA GLN A 106 -16.29 -0.24 -6.39
C GLN A 106 -14.97 -0.57 -7.09
N GLU A 107 -14.70 0.08 -8.21
CA GLU A 107 -13.45 -0.07 -8.94
C GLU A 107 -12.24 0.34 -8.08
N ALA A 108 -11.19 -0.48 -8.10
CA ALA A 108 -9.93 -0.26 -7.39
C ALA A 108 -8.70 -0.65 -8.24
N GLY A 109 -8.79 -0.44 -9.55
CA GLY A 109 -7.73 -0.81 -10.49
C GLY A 109 -6.41 -0.07 -10.23
N GLU A 110 -6.45 1.20 -9.81
CA GLU A 110 -5.25 1.96 -9.48
C GLU A 110 -4.59 1.45 -8.20
N GLN A 111 -5.37 1.12 -7.16
CA GLN A 111 -4.89 0.56 -5.90
C GLN A 111 -4.29 -0.84 -6.12
N LEU A 112 -4.96 -1.68 -6.93
CA LEU A 112 -4.43 -2.99 -7.30
C LEU A 112 -3.11 -2.86 -8.07
N ARG A 113 -3.04 -1.96 -9.05
CA ARG A 113 -1.82 -1.71 -9.83
C ARG A 113 -0.68 -1.20 -8.94
N LEU A 114 -0.97 -0.30 -7.99
CA LEU A 114 0.00 0.17 -7.01
C LEU A 114 0.54 -1.00 -6.17
N ALA A 115 -0.35 -1.84 -5.64
CA ALA A 115 0.04 -2.99 -4.82
C ALA A 115 0.93 -3.97 -5.61
N LEU A 116 0.54 -4.33 -6.82
CA LEU A 116 1.30 -5.24 -7.68
C LEU A 116 2.69 -4.68 -8.02
N ASN A 117 2.76 -3.40 -8.41
CA ASN A 117 4.03 -2.76 -8.73
C ASN A 117 4.95 -2.68 -7.51
N SER A 118 4.42 -2.34 -6.35
CA SER A 118 5.21 -2.26 -5.10
C SER A 118 5.75 -3.62 -4.68
N LEU A 119 4.93 -4.68 -4.77
CA LEU A 119 5.36 -6.06 -4.50
C LEU A 119 6.41 -6.53 -5.51
N TYR A 120 6.26 -6.19 -6.79
CA TYR A 120 7.25 -6.50 -7.81
C TYR A 120 8.59 -5.81 -7.54
N MET A 121 8.57 -4.51 -7.21
CA MET A 121 9.77 -3.73 -6.88
C MET A 121 10.49 -4.31 -5.65
N LEU A 122 9.72 -4.69 -4.62
CA LEU A 122 10.24 -5.28 -3.39
C LEU A 122 10.81 -6.69 -3.63
N SER A 123 10.05 -7.56 -4.30
CA SER A 123 10.44 -8.93 -4.62
C SER A 123 11.73 -9.03 -5.46
N ASN A 124 11.96 -8.02 -6.33
CA ASN A 124 13.10 -7.98 -7.23
C ASN A 124 14.21 -7.01 -6.77
N LYS A 125 14.10 -6.44 -5.56
CA LYS A 125 15.10 -5.49 -5.00
C LYS A 125 15.44 -4.34 -5.95
N LYS A 126 14.44 -3.80 -6.65
CA LYS A 126 14.64 -2.73 -7.64
C LYS A 126 14.88 -1.35 -7.01
N ARG A 127 14.43 -1.15 -5.78
CA ARG A 127 14.61 0.07 -4.97
C ARG A 127 14.79 -0.31 -3.49
N PRO A 128 15.34 0.56 -2.65
CA PRO A 128 15.37 0.37 -1.20
C PRO A 128 13.97 0.12 -0.64
N ALA A 129 13.83 -0.81 0.29
CA ALA A 129 12.53 -1.18 0.87
C ALA A 129 11.80 0.02 1.50
N LEU A 130 12.53 0.92 2.20
CA LEU A 130 11.97 2.15 2.76
C LEU A 130 11.44 3.10 1.67
N GLN A 131 12.12 3.20 0.52
CA GLN A 131 11.62 4.03 -0.59
C GLN A 131 10.32 3.45 -1.16
N ILE A 132 10.25 2.12 -1.34
CA ILE A 132 9.03 1.45 -1.81
C ILE A 132 7.89 1.69 -0.82
N LYS A 133 8.17 1.57 0.49
CA LYS A 133 7.22 1.83 1.57
C LYS A 133 6.67 3.27 1.51
N ILE A 134 7.52 4.28 1.43
CA ILE A 134 7.13 5.69 1.33
C ILE A 134 6.22 5.91 0.12
N CYS A 135 6.61 5.40 -1.05
CA CYS A 135 5.84 5.52 -2.28
C CYS A 135 4.46 4.84 -2.14
N PHE A 136 4.43 3.65 -1.57
CA PHE A 136 3.20 2.91 -1.37
C PHE A 136 2.23 3.62 -0.41
N GLU A 137 2.71 4.01 0.77
CA GLU A 137 1.93 4.71 1.79
C GLU A 137 1.31 6.00 1.25
N MET A 138 2.15 6.89 0.72
CA MET A 138 1.71 8.19 0.25
C MET A 138 0.79 8.11 -0.96
N ARG A 139 1.03 7.17 -1.88
CA ARG A 139 0.17 7.00 -3.03
C ARG A 139 -1.16 6.33 -2.65
N LEU A 140 -1.14 5.29 -1.81
CA LEU A 140 -2.36 4.61 -1.41
C LEU A 140 -3.30 5.54 -0.64
N ILE A 141 -2.76 6.30 0.31
CA ILE A 141 -3.55 7.26 1.10
C ILE A 141 -4.14 8.37 0.20
N THR A 142 -3.39 8.81 -0.82
CA THR A 142 -3.86 9.77 -1.84
C THR A 142 -5.02 9.18 -2.66
N LEU A 143 -4.88 7.95 -3.16
CA LEU A 143 -5.93 7.26 -3.92
C LEU A 143 -7.18 6.99 -3.09
N SER A 144 -7.05 7.00 -1.76
CA SER A 144 -8.16 6.81 -0.81
C SER A 144 -8.84 8.11 -0.39
N GLY A 145 -8.50 9.23 -1.04
CA GLY A 145 -9.14 10.53 -0.81
C GLY A 145 -8.45 11.41 0.24
N TYR A 146 -7.35 10.96 0.82
CA TYR A 146 -6.58 11.75 1.81
C TYR A 146 -5.30 12.30 1.16
N MET A 147 -5.46 13.13 0.12
CA MET A 147 -4.32 13.75 -0.56
C MET A 147 -3.74 14.86 0.31
N PRO A 148 -2.43 14.82 0.64
CA PRO A 148 -1.78 15.94 1.32
C PRO A 148 -1.59 17.14 0.41
N ASP A 149 -1.62 18.34 0.99
CA ASP A 149 -1.33 19.60 0.30
C ASP A 149 0.19 19.88 0.37
N LEU A 150 0.90 19.45 -0.66
CA LEU A 150 2.35 19.56 -0.77
C LEU A 150 2.80 20.63 -1.77
N VAL A 151 1.88 21.43 -2.32
CA VAL A 151 2.21 22.36 -3.40
C VAL A 151 3.11 23.50 -2.92
N MET A 152 2.73 24.18 -1.83
CA MET A 152 3.43 25.37 -1.34
C MET A 152 3.29 25.51 0.19
N CYS A 153 4.00 26.47 0.76
CA CYS A 153 3.80 26.85 2.16
C CYS A 153 2.36 27.32 2.37
N ALA A 154 1.64 26.69 3.32
CA ALA A 154 0.25 27.02 3.60
C ALA A 154 0.04 28.42 4.16
N GLU A 155 1.10 29.09 4.63
CA GLU A 155 1.04 30.44 5.19
C GLU A 155 1.41 31.51 4.15
N CYS A 156 2.65 31.46 3.62
CA CYS A 156 3.15 32.53 2.74
C CYS A 156 3.13 32.18 1.25
N GLY A 157 2.72 30.99 0.85
CA GLY A 157 2.63 30.56 -0.54
C GLY A 157 3.97 30.29 -1.24
N VAL A 158 5.12 30.31 -0.52
CA VAL A 158 6.40 29.97 -1.15
C VAL A 158 6.40 28.50 -1.61
N TYR A 159 6.76 28.28 -2.88
CA TYR A 159 6.77 26.94 -3.48
C TYR A 159 7.96 26.12 -3.00
N GLU A 160 9.15 26.73 -2.94
CA GLU A 160 10.40 26.08 -2.53
C GLU A 160 11.15 26.90 -1.52
N ALA A 161 11.66 26.23 -0.50
CA ALA A 161 12.63 26.73 0.46
C ALA A 161 13.67 25.63 0.71
N PRO A 162 14.92 25.95 1.15
CA PRO A 162 15.95 24.95 1.41
C PRO A 162 15.47 23.83 2.35
N GLU A 163 14.66 24.19 3.33
CA GLU A 163 14.00 23.29 4.27
C GLU A 163 12.51 23.67 4.39
N MET A 164 11.66 22.68 4.44
CA MET A 164 10.23 22.82 4.70
C MET A 164 9.79 21.89 5.82
N VAL A 165 8.71 22.26 6.49
CA VAL A 165 8.09 21.50 7.60
C VAL A 165 6.81 20.87 7.09
N PHE A 166 6.80 19.54 7.01
CA PHE A 166 5.59 18.77 6.75
C PHE A 166 4.88 18.48 8.07
N VAL A 167 3.59 18.78 8.12
CA VAL A 167 2.76 18.61 9.31
C VAL A 167 1.81 17.42 9.10
N PRO A 168 2.15 16.20 9.59
CA PRO A 168 1.41 14.98 9.27
C PRO A 168 -0.07 15.00 9.69
N HIS A 169 -0.44 15.67 10.78
CA HIS A 169 -1.82 15.68 11.26
C HIS A 169 -2.77 16.58 10.41
N THR A 170 -2.20 17.48 9.59
CA THR A 170 -2.99 18.32 8.67
C THR A 170 -2.72 18.01 7.21
N GLY A 171 -1.62 17.31 6.90
CA GLY A 171 -1.16 17.07 5.54
C GLY A 171 -0.62 18.31 4.83
N LYS A 172 -0.26 19.39 5.56
CA LYS A 172 0.19 20.66 4.99
C LYS A 172 1.69 20.86 5.09
N LEU A 173 2.21 21.72 4.19
CA LEU A 173 3.60 22.18 4.20
C LEU A 173 3.70 23.62 4.71
N TYR A 174 4.81 23.90 5.42
CA TYR A 174 5.20 25.25 5.80
C TYR A 174 6.69 25.44 5.50
N CYS A 175 7.13 26.63 5.11
CA CYS A 175 8.56 26.93 5.08
C CYS A 175 9.10 27.07 6.51
N ALA A 176 10.41 26.89 6.70
CA ALA A 176 11.02 26.93 8.02
C ALA A 176 10.73 28.25 8.75
N SER A 177 10.80 29.40 8.06
CA SER A 177 10.50 30.71 8.61
C SER A 177 9.06 30.84 9.14
N CYS A 178 8.05 30.44 8.35
CA CYS A 178 6.66 30.47 8.82
C CYS A 178 6.42 29.50 9.97
N ALA A 179 7.04 28.31 9.92
CA ALA A 179 6.91 27.33 11.01
C ALA A 179 7.48 27.88 12.32
N GLU A 180 8.63 28.57 12.28
CA GLU A 180 9.24 29.21 13.44
C GLU A 180 8.41 30.38 13.97
N THR A 181 7.96 31.28 13.07
CA THR A 181 7.16 32.44 13.44
C THR A 181 5.86 32.05 14.13
N HIS A 182 5.20 30.98 13.68
CA HIS A 182 3.90 30.54 14.20
C HIS A 182 3.97 29.34 15.15
N GLY A 183 5.18 28.91 15.53
CA GLY A 183 5.36 27.77 16.46
C GLY A 183 4.84 26.42 15.92
N ILE A 184 4.83 26.24 14.58
CA ILE A 184 4.27 25.05 13.93
C ILE A 184 5.22 23.85 14.11
N GLN A 185 4.71 22.78 14.69
CA GLN A 185 5.44 21.53 14.89
C GLN A 185 5.18 20.55 13.74
N GLY A 186 6.24 19.94 13.20
CA GLY A 186 6.17 18.98 12.11
C GLY A 186 7.51 18.30 11.84
N VAL A 187 7.59 17.58 10.73
CA VAL A 187 8.82 16.94 10.28
C VAL A 187 9.56 17.90 9.35
N ARG A 188 10.77 18.31 9.76
CA ARG A 188 11.66 19.15 8.94
C ARG A 188 12.27 18.29 7.84
N LEU A 189 12.12 18.71 6.61
CA LEU A 189 12.56 17.98 5.42
C LEU A 189 13.28 18.93 4.46
N PRO A 190 14.46 18.55 3.94
CA PRO A 190 15.12 19.32 2.90
C PRO A 190 14.31 19.30 1.60
N ILE A 191 14.52 20.27 0.73
CA ILE A 191 13.75 20.41 -0.53
C ILE A 191 13.77 19.14 -1.39
N ALA A 192 14.87 18.39 -1.42
CA ALA A 192 14.97 17.13 -2.15
C ALA A 192 13.95 16.07 -1.65
N ALA A 193 13.71 16.03 -0.34
CA ALA A 193 12.71 15.14 0.25
C ALA A 193 11.28 15.60 -0.09
N ILE A 194 11.02 16.90 -0.07
CA ILE A 194 9.73 17.46 -0.47
C ILE A 194 9.45 17.18 -1.96
N THR A 195 10.45 17.35 -2.82
CA THR A 195 10.34 17.03 -4.25
C THR A 195 9.99 15.56 -4.45
N ALA A 196 10.59 14.66 -3.69
CA ALA A 196 10.26 13.24 -3.74
C ALA A 196 8.84 12.95 -3.24
N LEU A 197 8.36 13.59 -2.17
CA LEU A 197 6.97 13.48 -1.72
C LEU A 197 5.99 14.00 -2.77
N ARG A 198 6.26 15.17 -3.37
CA ARG A 198 5.46 15.72 -4.46
C ARG A 198 5.39 14.74 -5.64
N HIS A 199 6.53 14.19 -6.07
CA HIS A 199 6.58 13.18 -7.11
C HIS A 199 5.71 11.96 -6.74
N THR A 200 5.83 11.48 -5.52
CA THR A 200 5.04 10.33 -5.05
C THR A 200 3.53 10.60 -5.10
N VAL A 201 3.09 11.81 -4.75
CA VAL A 201 1.67 12.16 -4.69
C VAL A 201 1.11 12.53 -6.08
N TYR A 202 1.84 13.29 -6.88
CA TYR A 202 1.30 13.92 -8.09
C TYR A 202 1.75 13.29 -9.42
N ALA A 203 2.83 12.51 -9.45
CA ALA A 203 3.29 11.90 -10.70
C ALA A 203 2.35 10.81 -11.22
N ASP A 204 2.43 10.53 -12.52
CA ASP A 204 1.78 9.37 -13.11
C ASP A 204 2.23 8.06 -12.44
N VAL A 205 1.30 7.10 -12.31
CA VAL A 205 1.56 5.79 -11.66
C VAL A 205 2.71 5.04 -12.34
N SER A 206 2.89 5.19 -13.65
CA SER A 206 3.99 4.56 -14.40
C SER A 206 5.37 5.10 -14.01
N LYS A 207 5.43 6.31 -13.46
CA LYS A 207 6.66 6.99 -13.05
C LYS A 207 6.92 6.95 -11.54
N LEU A 208 6.02 6.35 -10.75
CA LEU A 208 6.08 6.38 -9.28
C LEU A 208 7.44 5.96 -8.71
N PHE A 209 8.07 4.95 -9.30
CA PHE A 209 9.37 4.43 -8.86
C PHE A 209 10.56 4.85 -9.75
N SER A 210 10.41 5.91 -10.57
CA SER A 210 11.43 6.34 -11.53
C SER A 210 12.58 7.13 -10.92
N PHE A 211 12.51 7.50 -9.65
CA PHE A 211 13.54 8.26 -8.93
C PHE A 211 14.27 7.41 -7.89
N GLU A 212 15.40 7.91 -7.41
CA GLU A 212 16.16 7.32 -6.32
C GLU A 212 16.35 8.35 -5.21
N LEU A 213 16.11 7.93 -3.97
CA LEU A 213 16.37 8.71 -2.79
C LEU A 213 17.75 8.38 -2.24
N LYS A 214 18.47 9.40 -1.81
CA LYS A 214 19.67 9.22 -0.99
C LYS A 214 19.29 8.56 0.33
N GLU A 215 20.16 7.69 0.82
CA GLU A 215 19.92 6.91 2.04
C GLU A 215 19.58 7.80 3.26
N GLU A 216 20.24 8.94 3.38
CA GLU A 216 20.02 9.94 4.44
C GLU A 216 18.58 10.50 4.49
N LEU A 217 17.85 10.46 3.36
CA LEU A 217 16.47 10.95 3.25
C LEU A 217 15.42 9.88 3.55
N LEU A 218 15.80 8.60 3.52
CA LEU A 218 14.84 7.50 3.66
C LEU A 218 14.17 7.48 5.04
N ALA A 219 14.95 7.59 6.12
CA ALA A 219 14.41 7.51 7.47
C ALA A 219 13.45 8.67 7.81
N PRO A 220 13.82 9.96 7.60
CA PRO A 220 12.91 11.07 7.90
C PRO A 220 11.65 11.06 7.03
N LEU A 221 11.76 10.68 5.75
CA LEU A 221 10.59 10.56 4.87
C LEU A 221 9.69 9.40 5.27
N SER A 222 10.26 8.25 5.62
CA SER A 222 9.49 7.10 6.11
C SER A 222 8.73 7.46 7.38
N TYR A 223 9.36 8.17 8.31
CA TYR A 223 8.70 8.66 9.52
C TYR A 223 7.55 9.62 9.19
N ALA A 224 7.76 10.57 8.28
CA ALA A 224 6.74 11.52 7.87
C ALA A 224 5.52 10.83 7.24
N ALA A 225 5.75 9.87 6.33
CA ALA A 225 4.72 9.10 5.67
C ALA A 225 3.93 8.22 6.66
N GLU A 226 4.62 7.49 7.55
CA GLU A 226 3.97 6.70 8.62
C GLU A 226 3.06 7.55 9.50
N ARG A 227 3.56 8.70 9.96
CA ARG A 227 2.78 9.61 10.80
C ARG A 227 1.56 10.14 10.08
N TYR A 228 1.71 10.48 8.79
CA TYR A 228 0.58 10.93 7.98
C TYR A 228 -0.49 9.85 7.83
N VAL A 229 -0.10 8.64 7.45
CA VAL A 229 -1.03 7.51 7.34
C VAL A 229 -1.74 7.24 8.67
N ALA A 230 -1.00 7.19 9.78
CA ALA A 230 -1.59 6.94 11.10
C ALA A 230 -2.60 8.03 11.50
N TYR A 231 -2.31 9.31 11.24
CA TYR A 231 -3.25 10.40 11.52
C TYR A 231 -4.50 10.35 10.65
N MET A 232 -4.34 10.12 9.34
CA MET A 232 -5.49 10.10 8.42
C MET A 232 -6.39 8.89 8.65
N THR A 233 -5.82 7.74 8.98
CA THR A 233 -6.59 6.49 9.21
C THR A 233 -7.06 6.31 10.64
N GLN A 234 -6.52 7.07 11.60
CA GLN A 234 -6.75 6.91 13.05
C GLN A 234 -6.50 5.47 13.52
N LYS A 235 -5.45 4.82 12.95
CA LYS A 235 -5.12 3.42 13.23
C LYS A 235 -3.63 3.22 13.45
N ASP A 236 -3.33 2.26 14.33
CA ASP A 236 -2.02 1.66 14.48
C ASP A 236 -1.99 0.32 13.73
N TYR A 237 -0.94 0.12 12.93
CA TYR A 237 -0.77 -1.06 12.09
C TYR A 237 0.18 -2.05 12.75
N GLN A 238 -0.32 -3.21 13.18
CA GLN A 238 0.49 -4.21 13.87
C GLN A 238 1.57 -4.81 12.96
N THR A 239 1.27 -4.99 11.68
CA THR A 239 2.25 -5.48 10.69
C THR A 239 3.39 -4.48 10.48
N LEU A 240 3.14 -3.17 10.56
CA LEU A 240 4.19 -2.15 10.53
C LEU A 240 5.08 -2.23 11.77
N GLN A 241 4.48 -2.39 12.95
CA GLN A 241 5.25 -2.53 14.19
C GLN A 241 6.14 -3.78 14.14
N PHE A 242 5.61 -4.89 13.63
CA PHE A 242 6.37 -6.11 13.43
C PHE A 242 7.53 -5.91 12.42
N TYR A 243 7.26 -5.27 11.28
CA TYR A 243 8.31 -4.94 10.30
C TYR A 243 9.43 -4.10 10.93
N LYS A 244 9.08 -3.07 11.71
CA LYS A 244 10.07 -2.20 12.39
C LYS A 244 10.88 -2.92 13.46
N ALA A 245 10.34 -3.95 14.08
CA ALA A 245 11.06 -4.78 15.06
C ALA A 245 12.09 -5.74 14.42
N LEU A 246 12.04 -5.90 13.09
CA LEU A 246 13.01 -6.72 12.33
C LEU A 246 14.20 -5.91 11.79
N LEU A 247 14.10 -4.58 11.76
CA LEU A 247 15.16 -3.65 11.30
C LEU A 247 16.15 -3.34 12.41
#